data_e5e7cea567ba4045c22a1fa826560d9a
#
_entry.id   e5e7cea567ba4045c22a1fa826560d9a
#
_cell.length_a   1.000
_cell.length_b   1.000
_cell.length_c   1.000
_cell.angle_alpha   90.00
_cell.angle_beta   90.00
_cell.angle_gamma   90.00
#
_symmetry.space_group_name_H-M   'P 1'
#
loop_
_entity.id
_entity.type
_entity.pdbx_description
1 polymer ?
#
loop_
_entity_poly.entity_id
_entity_poly.type
_entity_poly.pdbx_seq_one_letter_code
_entity_poly.pdbx_strand_id
1 'polypeptide(L)'
;MPNLAWEENMAFHTRALLSACAMAALCASASAETITIATVNNGDMIRMQGLTKDFTDKNPDIEVKWLTMEENVLRQRVTTDVATKGGQFDVMTIGTYEVPIWGKQGWLVSLNDLPESYDADDILPAIRGGLTVDGELYAAPFYGESSMVMYRKDLMEKAGLEMPEAPTWDFIVEAAKAMTDKENEVYGICLRGKAGWGENMAFLTAMANSYGARWFDMDWKPQFDTPQWKEALTTYLDVMNEAGPPGASSNGFNENLALFQTGKCGMWIDATVAASFVTNPKDSQVADKVGFALAPDKGLGKRGNWLWAWSLAIPAGTQKEAAAKKFIEWATSKEYLELVAAEEGWANVPPGTRTSLYENPEYQKVPFAKMTLDSINSADPQNPTVDPVPYVGVQFVAIPEFQGMATVVGQAFSAALAGSMDADAALAAAQATAEREMKKAGYLK
;
A
#
# COMPACT_ATOMS: atom_id res chain seq x y z
N MET A 1 87.82 24.39 12.18
CA MET A 1 86.59 24.74 11.46
C MET A 1 86.35 23.68 10.41
N PRO A 2 85.51 22.75 10.61
CA PRO A 2 84.44 22.40 9.73
C PRO A 2 83.22 21.88 10.54
N ASN A 3 82.04 22.48 10.44
CA ASN A 3 80.80 21.89 10.83
C ASN A 3 79.62 22.87 10.67
N LEU A 4 79.43 23.42 9.48
CA LEU A 4 78.28 24.26 9.19
C LEU A 4 77.44 23.82 7.96
N ALA A 5 77.87 22.73 7.28
CA ALA A 5 77.18 22.28 6.04
C ALA A 5 76.18 21.10 6.24
N TRP A 6 76.00 20.54 7.44
CA TRP A 6 75.17 19.36 7.70
C TRP A 6 73.80 19.69 8.33
N GLU A 7 73.67 20.87 8.97
CA GLU A 7 72.37 21.20 9.61
C GLU A 7 71.35 21.77 8.61
N GLU A 8 71.81 22.44 7.51
CA GLU A 8 70.83 22.96 6.53
C GLU A 8 70.15 21.89 5.67
N ASN A 9 70.82 20.76 5.43
CA ASN A 9 70.24 19.69 4.63
C ASN A 9 69.19 18.83 5.40
N MET A 10 69.31 18.76 6.73
CA MET A 10 68.27 18.04 7.53
C MET A 10 66.96 18.83 7.69
N ALA A 11 67.05 20.15 7.73
CA ALA A 11 65.87 21.01 7.85
C ALA A 11 65.02 21.03 6.55
N PHE A 12 65.66 20.83 5.39
CA PHE A 12 64.95 20.79 4.10
C PHE A 12 64.21 19.47 3.86
N HIS A 13 64.81 18.36 4.30
CA HIS A 13 64.14 17.04 4.16
C HIS A 13 63.00 16.83 5.14
N THR A 14 63.08 17.42 6.34
CA THR A 14 61.99 17.33 7.34
C THR A 14 60.79 18.20 6.94
N ARG A 15 60.98 19.34 6.30
CA ARG A 15 59.89 20.17 5.78
C ARG A 15 59.22 19.59 4.54
N ALA A 16 59.93 18.89 3.65
CA ALA A 16 59.39 18.19 2.49
C ALA A 16 58.56 16.96 2.88
N LEU A 17 58.95 16.21 3.92
CA LEU A 17 58.22 15.05 4.42
C LEU A 17 56.94 15.45 5.18
N LEU A 18 56.92 16.55 5.91
CA LEU A 18 55.74 17.08 6.57
C LEU A 18 54.70 17.65 5.61
N SER A 19 55.15 18.25 4.48
CA SER A 19 54.23 18.72 3.42
C SER A 19 53.64 17.59 2.59
N ALA A 20 54.35 16.48 2.38
CA ALA A 20 53.83 15.31 1.69
C ALA A 20 52.80 14.51 2.55
N CYS A 21 53.00 14.44 3.87
CA CYS A 21 52.00 13.84 4.78
C CYS A 21 50.74 14.70 4.95
N ALA A 22 50.83 16.03 4.83
CA ALA A 22 49.65 16.90 4.93
C ALA A 22 48.78 16.89 3.66
N MET A 23 49.34 16.55 2.48
CA MET A 23 48.57 16.39 1.24
C MET A 23 48.00 14.99 1.05
N ALA A 24 48.52 13.98 1.74
CA ALA A 24 47.96 12.59 1.71
C ALA A 24 46.76 12.40 2.66
N ALA A 25 46.52 13.34 3.58
CA ALA A 25 45.41 13.26 4.54
C ALA A 25 44.09 13.86 4.01
N LEU A 26 44.05 14.38 2.76
CA LEU A 26 42.85 14.98 2.16
C LEU A 26 42.13 14.10 1.14
N CYS A 27 42.58 12.86 0.92
CA CYS A 27 41.85 11.83 0.19
C CYS A 27 41.30 10.79 1.17
N ALA A 28 40.63 11.24 2.23
CA ALA A 28 39.64 10.40 2.86
C ALA A 28 38.54 10.22 1.82
N SER A 29 38.54 9.10 1.12
CA SER A 29 37.37 8.65 0.35
C SER A 29 36.19 8.74 1.31
N ALA A 30 35.31 9.73 1.14
CA ALA A 30 34.06 9.74 1.85
C ALA A 30 33.41 8.41 1.51
N SER A 31 33.34 7.50 2.49
CA SER A 31 32.58 6.26 2.35
C SER A 31 31.14 6.68 2.04
N ALA A 32 30.56 6.07 1.03
CA ALA A 32 29.17 6.34 0.70
C ALA A 32 28.30 6.11 1.94
N GLU A 33 27.34 7.01 2.18
CA GLU A 33 26.40 6.88 3.27
C GLU A 33 25.34 5.85 2.90
N THR A 34 25.23 4.76 3.66
CA THR A 34 24.23 3.71 3.38
C THR A 34 22.91 4.05 4.05
N ILE A 35 21.84 4.27 3.28
CA ILE A 35 20.46 4.35 3.80
C ILE A 35 19.78 2.98 3.77
N THR A 36 19.03 2.65 4.82
CA THR A 36 18.28 1.40 4.93
C THR A 36 16.78 1.68 4.71
N ILE A 37 16.20 1.03 3.70
CA ILE A 37 14.82 1.22 3.30
C ILE A 37 14.00 -0.04 3.63
N ALA A 38 12.99 0.10 4.50
CA ALA A 38 12.01 -0.94 4.77
C ALA A 38 10.86 -0.86 3.78
N THR A 39 10.58 -1.94 3.05
CA THR A 39 9.49 -1.96 2.05
C THR A 39 8.74 -3.29 2.01
N VAL A 40 7.54 -3.25 1.43
CA VAL A 40 6.71 -4.42 1.19
C VAL A 40 7.13 -5.11 -0.12
N ASN A 41 6.81 -6.41 -0.23
CA ASN A 41 7.15 -7.24 -1.40
C ASN A 41 6.15 -7.13 -2.57
N ASN A 42 5.51 -5.98 -2.75
CA ASN A 42 4.63 -5.71 -3.88
C ASN A 42 5.43 -5.42 -5.15
N GLY A 43 4.83 -5.67 -6.31
CA GLY A 43 5.52 -5.60 -7.59
C GLY A 43 6.17 -4.26 -7.92
N ASP A 44 5.51 -3.13 -7.62
CA ASP A 44 6.07 -1.80 -7.87
C ASP A 44 7.30 -1.49 -6.98
N MET A 45 7.31 -1.99 -5.72
CA MET A 45 8.47 -1.86 -4.85
C MET A 45 9.64 -2.74 -5.32
N ILE A 46 9.35 -3.91 -5.88
CA ILE A 46 10.37 -4.77 -6.49
C ILE A 46 10.96 -4.12 -7.75
N ARG A 47 10.10 -3.51 -8.58
CA ARG A 47 10.53 -2.72 -9.76
C ARG A 47 11.45 -1.56 -9.36
N MET A 48 11.08 -0.79 -8.32
CA MET A 48 11.93 0.31 -7.81
C MET A 48 13.31 -0.19 -7.39
N GLN A 49 13.41 -1.37 -6.77
CA GLN A 49 14.70 -1.96 -6.41
C GLN A 49 15.55 -2.21 -7.65
N GLY A 50 14.95 -2.70 -8.75
CA GLY A 50 15.62 -2.88 -10.04
C GLY A 50 16.11 -1.57 -10.66
N LEU A 51 15.40 -0.46 -10.44
CA LEU A 51 15.71 0.86 -10.97
C LEU A 51 16.61 1.71 -10.04
N THR A 52 16.94 1.22 -8.84
CA THR A 52 17.73 1.96 -7.83
C THR A 52 19.10 2.44 -8.37
N LYS A 53 19.64 1.76 -9.39
CA LYS A 53 20.90 2.16 -10.02
C LYS A 53 20.82 3.57 -10.63
N ASP A 54 19.67 4.01 -11.15
CA ASP A 54 19.50 5.38 -11.66
C ASP A 54 19.70 6.42 -10.55
N PHE A 55 19.20 6.13 -9.34
CA PHE A 55 19.41 6.97 -8.17
C PHE A 55 20.89 7.01 -7.74
N THR A 56 21.52 5.83 -7.59
CA THR A 56 22.91 5.76 -7.10
C THR A 56 23.92 6.29 -8.10
N ASP A 57 23.67 6.20 -9.40
CA ASP A 57 24.52 6.84 -10.42
C ASP A 57 24.48 8.37 -10.33
N LYS A 58 23.33 8.95 -9.96
CA LYS A 58 23.16 10.40 -9.73
C LYS A 58 23.66 10.86 -8.35
N ASN A 59 23.73 9.94 -7.38
CA ASN A 59 24.13 10.19 -6.00
C ASN A 59 25.20 9.17 -5.54
N PRO A 60 26.44 9.25 -6.06
CA PRO A 60 27.48 8.24 -5.79
C PRO A 60 27.97 8.25 -4.33
N ASP A 61 27.58 9.26 -3.56
CA ASP A 61 27.80 9.39 -2.12
C ASP A 61 26.75 8.65 -1.26
N ILE A 62 25.72 8.05 -1.89
CA ILE A 62 24.64 7.33 -1.19
C ILE A 62 24.54 5.88 -1.69
N GLU A 63 24.57 4.94 -0.77
CA GLU A 63 24.25 3.53 -1.01
C GLU A 63 22.84 3.21 -0.49
N VAL A 64 22.12 2.33 -1.18
CA VAL A 64 20.77 1.91 -0.79
C VAL A 64 20.78 0.44 -0.38
N LYS A 65 20.32 0.17 0.85
CA LYS A 65 20.09 -1.16 1.38
C LYS A 65 18.60 -1.40 1.52
N TRP A 66 18.06 -2.34 0.76
CA TRP A 66 16.67 -2.74 0.83
C TRP A 66 16.44 -3.84 1.86
N LEU A 67 15.36 -3.69 2.66
CA LEU A 67 14.78 -4.73 3.51
C LEU A 67 13.33 -4.94 3.07
N THR A 68 13.14 -5.92 2.20
CA THR A 68 11.83 -6.27 1.64
C THR A 68 11.16 -7.31 2.52
N MET A 69 9.92 -7.07 2.90
CA MET A 69 9.17 -7.89 3.83
C MET A 69 7.76 -8.16 3.33
N GLU A 70 7.17 -9.24 3.80
CA GLU A 70 5.73 -9.49 3.68
C GLU A 70 4.97 -8.40 4.45
N GLU A 71 3.75 -8.06 4.00
CA GLU A 71 3.01 -6.89 4.47
C GLU A 71 2.82 -6.83 5.99
N ASN A 72 2.32 -7.91 6.60
CA ASN A 72 2.08 -7.92 8.05
C ASN A 72 3.40 -7.80 8.84
N VAL A 73 4.49 -8.39 8.33
CA VAL A 73 5.83 -8.31 8.93
C VAL A 73 6.38 -6.89 8.83
N LEU A 74 6.26 -6.25 7.65
CA LEU A 74 6.66 -4.85 7.46
C LEU A 74 5.94 -3.95 8.47
N ARG A 75 4.61 -4.02 8.49
CA ARG A 75 3.76 -3.17 9.35
C ARG A 75 4.14 -3.29 10.82
N GLN A 76 4.34 -4.52 11.31
CA GLN A 76 4.76 -4.76 12.68
C GLN A 76 6.16 -4.19 12.96
N ARG A 77 7.11 -4.41 12.06
CA ARG A 77 8.49 -3.97 12.26
C ARG A 77 8.65 -2.46 12.22
N VAL A 78 8.04 -1.78 11.25
CA VAL A 78 8.13 -0.32 11.17
C VAL A 78 7.40 0.35 12.34
N THR A 79 6.23 -0.17 12.75
CA THR A 79 5.52 0.33 13.95
C THR A 79 6.39 0.22 15.21
N THR A 80 7.04 -0.93 15.39
CA THR A 80 7.92 -1.15 16.55
C THR A 80 9.12 -0.22 16.51
N ASP A 81 9.79 -0.10 15.36
CA ASP A 81 10.99 0.73 15.21
C ASP A 81 10.69 2.21 15.50
N VAL A 82 9.62 2.74 14.92
CA VAL A 82 9.20 4.13 15.12
C VAL A 82 8.81 4.39 16.58
N ALA A 83 7.99 3.51 17.18
CA ALA A 83 7.51 3.68 18.56
C ALA A 83 8.64 3.61 19.58
N THR A 84 9.68 2.83 19.32
CA THR A 84 10.85 2.67 20.20
C THR A 84 12.01 3.60 19.86
N LYS A 85 11.89 4.37 18.77
CA LYS A 85 13.00 5.15 18.17
C LYS A 85 14.23 4.29 17.89
N GLY A 86 13.97 3.08 17.33
CA GLY A 86 14.98 2.04 17.15
C GLY A 86 16.05 2.39 16.11
N GLY A 87 15.74 3.25 15.12
CA GLY A 87 16.68 3.73 14.11
C GLY A 87 17.19 2.63 13.17
N GLN A 88 16.41 1.56 12.98
CA GLN A 88 16.77 0.48 12.05
C GLN A 88 16.59 0.89 10.60
N PHE A 89 15.68 1.82 10.34
CA PHE A 89 15.32 2.27 9.00
C PHE A 89 15.55 3.76 8.84
N ASP A 90 15.99 4.16 7.65
CA ASP A 90 16.15 5.57 7.25
C ASP A 90 14.98 6.03 6.39
N VAL A 91 14.39 5.11 5.61
CA VAL A 91 13.14 5.29 4.86
C VAL A 91 12.22 4.11 5.14
N MET A 92 10.94 4.38 5.30
CA MET A 92 9.91 3.38 5.55
C MET A 92 8.79 3.50 4.51
N THR A 93 8.30 2.36 4.04
CA THR A 93 7.07 2.29 3.26
C THR A 93 5.88 2.14 4.23
N ILE A 94 5.05 3.18 4.30
CA ILE A 94 3.86 3.28 5.16
C ILE A 94 2.69 3.84 4.34
N GLY A 95 1.53 4.05 4.95
CA GLY A 95 0.37 4.51 4.20
C GLY A 95 -0.47 5.55 4.91
N THR A 96 -1.63 5.81 4.33
CA THR A 96 -2.59 6.82 4.77
C THR A 96 -3.21 6.55 6.15
N TYR A 97 -3.01 5.36 6.71
CA TYR A 97 -3.38 5.05 8.10
C TYR A 97 -2.31 5.54 9.09
N GLU A 98 -1.05 5.20 8.84
CA GLU A 98 0.06 5.50 9.75
C GLU A 98 0.38 6.99 9.79
N VAL A 99 0.38 7.66 8.62
CA VAL A 99 0.84 9.05 8.50
C VAL A 99 0.10 10.03 9.42
N PRO A 100 -1.24 10.09 9.47
CA PRO A 100 -1.93 11.03 10.34
C PRO A 100 -1.73 10.75 11.83
N ILE A 101 -1.52 9.48 12.21
CA ILE A 101 -1.28 9.08 13.59
C ILE A 101 0.16 9.43 14.00
N TRP A 102 1.14 9.01 13.19
CA TRP A 102 2.56 9.16 13.52
C TRP A 102 3.08 10.58 13.31
N GLY A 103 2.51 11.32 12.34
CA GLY A 103 2.80 12.74 12.14
C GLY A 103 2.42 13.57 13.38
N LYS A 104 1.20 13.36 13.92
CA LYS A 104 0.76 14.01 15.16
C LYS A 104 1.61 13.67 16.39
N GLN A 105 2.20 12.47 16.41
CA GLN A 105 3.08 12.03 17.50
C GLN A 105 4.53 12.53 17.34
N GLY A 106 4.86 13.22 16.23
CA GLY A 106 6.21 13.66 15.93
C GLY A 106 7.18 12.50 15.66
N TRP A 107 6.67 11.39 15.10
CA TRP A 107 7.48 10.23 14.79
C TRP A 107 8.04 10.24 13.37
N LEU A 108 7.54 11.16 12.53
CA LEU A 108 7.95 11.33 11.14
C LEU A 108 8.61 12.69 10.94
N VAL A 109 9.51 12.76 9.98
CA VAL A 109 10.11 14.00 9.49
C VAL A 109 9.19 14.65 8.46
N SER A 110 9.01 15.98 8.54
CA SER A 110 8.29 16.75 7.51
C SER A 110 9.03 16.75 6.18
N LEU A 111 8.28 16.67 5.10
CA LEU A 111 8.77 16.75 3.72
C LEU A 111 8.45 18.10 3.05
N ASN A 112 8.02 19.12 3.80
CA ASN A 112 7.67 20.43 3.24
C ASN A 112 8.88 21.21 2.69
N ASP A 113 10.10 20.81 3.01
CA ASP A 113 11.34 21.36 2.50
C ASP A 113 11.88 20.65 1.23
N LEU A 114 11.09 19.72 0.64
CA LEU A 114 11.39 19.22 -0.69
C LEU A 114 11.44 20.39 -1.69
N PRO A 115 12.32 20.32 -2.71
CA PRO A 115 12.49 21.43 -3.65
C PRO A 115 11.20 21.74 -4.42
N GLU A 116 11.01 22.98 -4.84
CA GLU A 116 9.84 23.41 -5.63
C GLU A 116 9.64 22.55 -6.89
N SER A 117 10.73 22.07 -7.50
CA SER A 117 10.71 21.16 -8.65
C SER A 117 10.03 19.82 -8.37
N TYR A 118 9.95 19.38 -7.10
CA TYR A 118 9.21 18.18 -6.71
C TYR A 118 7.72 18.33 -7.00
N ASP A 119 7.19 19.56 -6.97
CA ASP A 119 5.80 19.90 -7.26
C ASP A 119 4.81 19.05 -6.43
N ALA A 120 4.84 19.26 -5.12
CA ALA A 120 3.95 18.55 -4.20
C ALA A 120 2.45 18.88 -4.43
N ASP A 121 2.15 19.99 -5.10
CA ASP A 121 0.76 20.38 -5.44
C ASP A 121 0.17 19.54 -6.56
N ASP A 122 1.01 18.91 -7.38
CA ASP A 122 0.59 17.95 -8.41
C ASP A 122 0.13 16.59 -7.85
N ILE A 123 0.41 16.29 -6.58
CA ILE A 123 -0.10 15.07 -5.94
C ILE A 123 -1.63 15.11 -5.92
N LEU A 124 -2.28 14.00 -6.32
CA LEU A 124 -3.73 13.88 -6.31
C LEU A 124 -4.30 14.31 -4.95
N PRO A 125 -5.27 15.25 -4.91
CA PRO A 125 -5.76 15.84 -3.65
C PRO A 125 -6.26 14.82 -2.63
N ALA A 126 -6.96 13.76 -3.09
CA ALA A 126 -7.45 12.70 -2.21
C ALA A 126 -6.31 11.93 -1.53
N ILE A 127 -5.21 11.69 -2.25
CA ILE A 127 -4.01 11.02 -1.73
C ILE A 127 -3.23 11.96 -0.81
N ARG A 128 -2.97 13.20 -1.25
CA ARG A 128 -2.24 14.20 -0.47
C ARG A 128 -2.91 14.46 0.89
N GLY A 129 -4.25 14.51 0.92
CA GLY A 129 -5.00 14.71 2.15
C GLY A 129 -4.74 13.64 3.21
N GLY A 130 -4.55 12.39 2.82
CA GLY A 130 -4.20 11.29 3.73
C GLY A 130 -2.73 11.27 4.19
N LEU A 131 -1.86 12.08 3.56
CA LEU A 131 -0.43 12.14 3.84
C LEU A 131 0.01 13.46 4.50
N THR A 132 -0.97 14.34 4.78
CA THR A 132 -0.76 15.67 5.36
C THR A 132 -1.38 15.77 6.75
N VAL A 133 -0.68 16.36 7.68
CA VAL A 133 -1.14 16.64 9.05
C VAL A 133 -0.82 18.09 9.39
N ASP A 134 -1.83 18.85 9.79
CA ASP A 134 -1.71 20.27 10.18
C ASP A 134 -0.98 21.14 9.12
N GLY A 135 -1.18 20.81 7.83
CA GLY A 135 -0.54 21.51 6.70
C GLY A 135 0.84 21.00 6.32
N GLU A 136 1.41 20.06 7.05
CA GLU A 136 2.72 19.45 6.82
C GLU A 136 2.59 18.11 6.10
N LEU A 137 3.32 17.91 5.00
CA LEU A 137 3.43 16.62 4.30
C LEU A 137 4.45 15.73 5.03
N TYR A 138 4.06 14.53 5.45
CA TYR A 138 4.92 13.60 6.19
C TYR A 138 5.32 12.34 5.42
N ALA A 139 4.71 12.11 4.27
CA ALA A 139 5.08 11.02 3.38
C ALA A 139 4.81 11.39 1.93
N ALA A 140 5.63 10.88 1.02
CA ALA A 140 5.48 11.08 -0.41
C ALA A 140 4.87 9.82 -1.05
N PRO A 141 3.79 9.91 -1.85
CA PRO A 141 3.13 8.75 -2.40
C PRO A 141 3.99 8.09 -3.45
N PHE A 142 4.23 6.79 -3.28
CA PHE A 142 4.90 5.96 -4.26
C PHE A 142 3.91 5.41 -5.30
N TYR A 143 2.77 4.90 -4.83
CA TYR A 143 1.56 4.73 -5.62
C TYR A 143 0.31 4.90 -4.77
N GLY A 144 -0.74 5.42 -5.39
CA GLY A 144 -2.06 5.52 -4.80
C GLY A 144 -3.04 4.56 -5.47
N GLU A 145 -3.99 4.06 -4.71
CA GLU A 145 -4.92 3.04 -5.16
C GLU A 145 -6.30 3.16 -4.52
N SER A 146 -7.27 2.66 -5.23
CA SER A 146 -8.56 2.24 -4.69
C SER A 146 -8.69 0.74 -4.91
N SER A 147 -9.90 0.19 -4.85
CA SER A 147 -10.18 -1.16 -5.33
C SER A 147 -11.19 -1.14 -6.47
N MET A 148 -11.11 -2.16 -7.32
CA MET A 148 -12.01 -2.36 -8.45
C MET A 148 -12.19 -3.85 -8.74
N VAL A 149 -13.15 -4.18 -9.58
CA VAL A 149 -13.32 -5.53 -10.11
C VAL A 149 -12.40 -5.73 -11.32
N MET A 150 -11.51 -6.68 -11.24
CA MET A 150 -10.78 -7.25 -12.37
C MET A 150 -11.45 -8.57 -12.74
N TYR A 151 -11.85 -8.74 -14.01
CA TYR A 151 -12.61 -9.91 -14.44
C TYR A 151 -12.17 -10.49 -15.78
N ARG A 152 -12.43 -11.75 -15.97
CA ARG A 152 -12.18 -12.52 -17.20
C ARG A 152 -13.33 -12.35 -18.19
N LYS A 153 -13.10 -11.54 -19.24
CA LYS A 153 -14.08 -11.30 -20.31
C LYS A 153 -14.56 -12.59 -20.99
N ASP A 154 -13.63 -13.51 -21.25
CA ASP A 154 -13.93 -14.78 -21.89
C ASP A 154 -14.79 -15.72 -21.02
N LEU A 155 -14.62 -15.70 -19.70
CA LEU A 155 -15.45 -16.48 -18.80
C LEU A 155 -16.84 -15.86 -18.62
N MET A 156 -16.94 -14.53 -18.59
CA MET A 156 -18.22 -13.81 -18.60
C MET A 156 -19.04 -14.12 -19.87
N GLU A 157 -18.37 -14.05 -21.04
CA GLU A 157 -18.99 -14.40 -22.32
C GLU A 157 -19.47 -15.87 -22.35
N LYS A 158 -18.64 -16.82 -21.87
CA LYS A 158 -19.01 -18.24 -21.74
C LYS A 158 -20.21 -18.44 -20.81
N ALA A 159 -20.34 -17.64 -19.75
CA ALA A 159 -21.47 -17.66 -18.82
C ALA A 159 -22.72 -16.93 -19.37
N GLY A 160 -22.63 -16.25 -20.51
CA GLY A 160 -23.73 -15.46 -21.07
C GLY A 160 -24.02 -14.19 -20.29
N LEU A 161 -23.04 -13.66 -19.56
CA LEU A 161 -23.16 -12.48 -18.72
C LEU A 161 -22.33 -11.32 -19.30
N GLU A 162 -22.80 -10.10 -19.03
CA GLU A 162 -22.07 -8.86 -19.35
C GLU A 162 -21.80 -8.09 -18.04
N MET A 163 -20.54 -7.72 -17.81
CA MET A 163 -20.14 -6.98 -16.60
C MET A 163 -20.62 -5.52 -16.71
N PRO A 164 -21.49 -5.04 -15.80
CA PRO A 164 -21.81 -3.63 -15.72
C PRO A 164 -20.59 -2.80 -15.33
N GLU A 165 -20.49 -1.56 -15.79
CA GLU A 165 -19.43 -0.63 -15.34
C GLU A 165 -19.45 -0.44 -13.80
N ALA A 166 -20.64 -0.49 -13.20
CA ALA A 166 -20.91 -0.30 -11.78
C ALA A 166 -21.75 -1.46 -11.22
N PRO A 167 -21.16 -2.64 -10.98
CA PRO A 167 -21.89 -3.84 -10.56
C PRO A 167 -22.43 -3.71 -9.12
N THR A 168 -23.44 -4.55 -8.82
CA THR A 168 -23.90 -4.80 -7.46
C THR A 168 -23.26 -6.07 -6.89
N TRP A 169 -23.26 -6.23 -5.56
CA TRP A 169 -22.82 -7.47 -4.91
C TRP A 169 -23.64 -8.68 -5.35
N ASP A 170 -24.95 -8.49 -5.57
CA ASP A 170 -25.83 -9.59 -6.02
C ASP A 170 -25.40 -10.08 -7.41
N PHE A 171 -25.07 -9.16 -8.32
CA PHE A 171 -24.52 -9.51 -9.64
C PHE A 171 -23.15 -10.19 -9.54
N ILE A 172 -22.26 -9.70 -8.66
CA ILE A 172 -20.93 -10.31 -8.44
C ILE A 172 -21.06 -11.75 -7.95
N VAL A 173 -21.97 -12.01 -7.01
CA VAL A 173 -22.23 -13.37 -6.49
C VAL A 173 -22.76 -14.29 -7.60
N GLU A 174 -23.72 -13.82 -8.41
CA GLU A 174 -24.24 -14.56 -9.56
C GLU A 174 -23.14 -14.90 -10.57
N ALA A 175 -22.37 -13.90 -10.97
CA ALA A 175 -21.26 -14.06 -11.93
C ALA A 175 -20.18 -14.99 -11.41
N ALA A 176 -19.81 -14.89 -10.12
CA ALA A 176 -18.84 -15.78 -9.50
C ALA A 176 -19.28 -17.26 -9.59
N LYS A 177 -20.53 -17.57 -9.28
CA LYS A 177 -21.07 -18.91 -9.39
C LYS A 177 -21.09 -19.40 -10.84
N ALA A 178 -21.54 -18.55 -11.77
CA ALA A 178 -21.63 -18.90 -13.20
C ALA A 178 -20.27 -19.15 -13.86
N MET A 179 -19.20 -18.47 -13.42
CA MET A 179 -17.85 -18.65 -13.96
C MET A 179 -17.07 -19.78 -13.29
N THR A 180 -17.57 -20.38 -12.21
CA THR A 180 -16.86 -21.42 -11.48
C THR A 180 -16.85 -22.74 -12.23
N ASP A 181 -15.66 -23.31 -12.43
CA ASP A 181 -15.43 -24.61 -13.05
C ASP A 181 -14.35 -25.34 -12.24
N LYS A 182 -14.79 -25.97 -11.12
CA LYS A 182 -13.89 -26.62 -10.17
C LYS A 182 -13.14 -27.82 -10.76
N GLU A 183 -13.69 -28.47 -11.79
CA GLU A 183 -13.04 -29.58 -12.47
C GLU A 183 -11.78 -29.12 -13.22
N ASN A 184 -11.80 -27.89 -13.76
CA ASN A 184 -10.67 -27.25 -14.43
C ASN A 184 -9.88 -26.29 -13.53
N GLU A 185 -10.11 -26.34 -12.21
CA GLU A 185 -9.50 -25.44 -11.20
C GLU A 185 -9.70 -23.94 -11.51
N VAL A 186 -10.85 -23.58 -12.08
CA VAL A 186 -11.25 -22.18 -12.29
C VAL A 186 -12.26 -21.80 -11.20
N TYR A 187 -11.90 -20.83 -10.40
CA TYR A 187 -12.72 -20.29 -9.30
C TYR A 187 -13.32 -18.97 -9.75
N GLY A 188 -14.63 -18.81 -9.56
CA GLY A 188 -15.33 -17.62 -10.07
C GLY A 188 -14.90 -16.32 -9.44
N ILE A 189 -14.39 -16.37 -8.20
CA ILE A 189 -13.92 -15.17 -7.49
C ILE A 189 -12.73 -15.49 -6.57
N CYS A 190 -11.77 -14.57 -6.49
CA CYS A 190 -10.69 -14.58 -5.51
C CYS A 190 -10.79 -13.29 -4.68
N LEU A 191 -10.84 -13.44 -3.35
CA LEU A 191 -10.85 -12.33 -2.39
C LEU A 191 -9.82 -12.61 -1.30
N ARG A 192 -9.33 -11.55 -0.63
CA ARG A 192 -8.38 -11.70 0.47
C ARG A 192 -9.02 -12.40 1.65
N GLY A 193 -8.46 -13.54 2.07
CA GLY A 193 -8.87 -14.29 3.25
C GLY A 193 -7.80 -14.35 4.34
N LYS A 194 -6.53 -14.04 3.99
CA LYS A 194 -5.41 -14.00 4.91
C LYS A 194 -5.63 -12.97 6.00
N ALA A 195 -5.49 -13.39 7.26
CA ALA A 195 -5.72 -12.52 8.41
C ALA A 195 -4.73 -11.35 8.46
N GLY A 196 -5.23 -10.15 8.65
CA GLY A 196 -4.45 -8.93 8.82
C GLY A 196 -5.30 -7.69 8.61
N TRP A 197 -4.96 -6.61 9.30
CA TRP A 197 -5.71 -5.37 9.15
C TRP A 197 -5.60 -4.78 7.72
N GLY A 198 -4.43 -4.91 7.08
CA GLY A 198 -4.19 -4.52 5.69
C GLY A 198 -4.48 -5.63 4.67
N GLU A 199 -4.84 -6.82 5.11
CA GLU A 199 -5.18 -7.98 4.29
C GLU A 199 -6.71 -8.15 4.22
N ASN A 200 -7.27 -9.22 4.84
CA ASN A 200 -8.71 -9.48 4.77
C ASN A 200 -9.56 -8.34 5.35
N MET A 201 -9.07 -7.63 6.38
CA MET A 201 -9.88 -6.56 6.97
C MET A 201 -9.92 -5.30 6.14
N ALA A 202 -8.91 -5.00 5.31
CA ALA A 202 -9.01 -3.92 4.34
C ALA A 202 -10.16 -4.19 3.35
N PHE A 203 -10.24 -5.39 2.81
CA PHE A 203 -11.31 -5.79 1.91
C PHE A 203 -12.67 -5.84 2.62
N LEU A 204 -12.77 -6.55 3.76
CA LEU A 204 -14.04 -6.76 4.46
C LEU A 204 -14.61 -5.48 5.06
N THR A 205 -13.78 -4.54 5.52
CA THR A 205 -14.25 -3.23 5.99
C THR A 205 -14.86 -2.43 4.84
N ALA A 206 -14.18 -2.36 3.68
CA ALA A 206 -14.71 -1.66 2.50
C ALA A 206 -16.00 -2.33 1.98
N MET A 207 -16.04 -3.67 1.93
CA MET A 207 -17.25 -4.41 1.58
C MET A 207 -18.40 -4.09 2.55
N ALA A 208 -18.16 -4.21 3.86
CA ALA A 208 -19.17 -3.97 4.89
C ALA A 208 -19.72 -2.53 4.86
N ASN A 209 -18.87 -1.52 4.59
CA ASN A 209 -19.32 -0.14 4.38
C ASN A 209 -20.36 -0.03 3.27
N SER A 210 -20.22 -0.79 2.18
CA SER A 210 -21.18 -0.80 1.06
C SER A 210 -22.51 -1.47 1.42
N TYR A 211 -22.55 -2.30 2.48
CA TYR A 211 -23.76 -2.86 3.09
C TYR A 211 -24.38 -1.94 4.14
N GLY A 212 -23.79 -0.76 4.38
CA GLY A 212 -24.21 0.17 5.44
C GLY A 212 -23.73 -0.23 6.84
N ALA A 213 -22.84 -1.22 6.95
CA ALA A 213 -22.19 -1.53 8.22
C ALA A 213 -21.15 -0.47 8.60
N ARG A 214 -20.78 -0.43 9.86
CA ARG A 214 -19.72 0.45 10.40
C ARG A 214 -19.00 -0.22 11.56
N TRP A 215 -17.77 0.20 11.84
CA TRP A 215 -17.03 -0.30 12.99
C TRP A 215 -17.61 0.19 14.30
N PHE A 216 -17.92 1.49 14.36
CA PHE A 216 -18.41 2.17 15.56
C PHE A 216 -19.57 3.11 15.22
N ASP A 217 -20.52 3.27 16.15
CA ASP A 217 -21.49 4.35 16.11
C ASP A 217 -20.89 5.66 16.63
N MET A 218 -21.68 6.74 16.66
CA MET A 218 -21.21 8.06 17.09
C MET A 218 -20.78 8.12 18.57
N ASP A 219 -21.16 7.12 19.37
CA ASP A 219 -20.74 6.96 20.78
C ASP A 219 -19.53 6.01 20.91
N TRP A 220 -18.86 5.66 19.81
CA TRP A 220 -17.75 4.71 19.74
C TRP A 220 -18.10 3.28 20.16
N LYS A 221 -19.39 2.90 20.18
CA LYS A 221 -19.80 1.52 20.45
C LYS A 221 -19.58 0.68 19.20
N PRO A 222 -18.90 -0.47 19.33
CA PRO A 222 -18.72 -1.40 18.21
C PRO A 222 -20.07 -1.90 17.66
N GLN A 223 -20.13 -2.13 16.36
CA GLN A 223 -21.36 -2.44 15.63
C GLN A 223 -21.32 -3.78 14.89
N PHE A 224 -20.48 -4.73 15.32
CA PHE A 224 -20.35 -6.04 14.65
C PHE A 224 -21.56 -6.97 14.84
N ASP A 225 -22.40 -6.72 15.82
CA ASP A 225 -23.65 -7.47 16.10
C ASP A 225 -24.85 -6.98 15.28
N THR A 226 -24.62 -6.07 14.30
CA THR A 226 -25.69 -5.51 13.47
C THR A 226 -26.03 -6.41 12.27
N PRO A 227 -27.29 -6.32 11.76
CA PRO A 227 -27.69 -7.08 10.56
C PRO A 227 -26.81 -6.79 9.34
N GLN A 228 -26.31 -5.56 9.18
CA GLN A 228 -25.46 -5.16 8.05
C GLN A 228 -24.13 -5.91 8.06
N TRP A 229 -23.44 -5.99 9.20
CA TRP A 229 -22.22 -6.80 9.32
C TRP A 229 -22.49 -8.28 9.10
N LYS A 230 -23.63 -8.80 9.63
CA LYS A 230 -24.01 -10.19 9.42
C LYS A 230 -24.24 -10.49 7.95
N GLU A 231 -24.97 -9.64 7.22
CA GLU A 231 -25.22 -9.80 5.79
C GLU A 231 -23.91 -9.74 4.99
N ALA A 232 -23.06 -8.75 5.25
CA ALA A 232 -21.78 -8.60 4.56
C ALA A 232 -20.87 -9.82 4.77
N LEU A 233 -20.67 -10.25 6.03
CA LEU A 233 -19.81 -11.40 6.33
C LEU A 233 -20.39 -12.70 5.77
N THR A 234 -21.70 -12.92 5.87
CA THR A 234 -22.34 -14.12 5.33
C THR A 234 -22.20 -14.17 3.81
N THR A 235 -22.46 -13.05 3.10
CA THR A 235 -22.27 -12.98 1.64
C THR A 235 -20.83 -13.31 1.24
N TYR A 236 -19.85 -12.76 1.95
CA TYR A 236 -18.44 -13.06 1.71
C TYR A 236 -18.12 -14.54 1.91
N LEU A 237 -18.54 -15.13 3.04
CA LEU A 237 -18.28 -16.54 3.33
C LEU A 237 -18.98 -17.47 2.32
N ASP A 238 -20.21 -17.18 1.97
CA ASP A 238 -20.98 -17.99 1.02
C ASP A 238 -20.36 -17.99 -0.37
N VAL A 239 -20.06 -16.81 -0.91
CA VAL A 239 -19.45 -16.71 -2.25
C VAL A 239 -18.06 -17.34 -2.29
N MET A 240 -17.25 -17.19 -1.23
CA MET A 240 -15.93 -17.80 -1.16
C MET A 240 -15.98 -19.32 -1.02
N ASN A 241 -16.94 -19.86 -0.27
CA ASN A 241 -17.15 -21.31 -0.12
C ASN A 241 -17.66 -21.95 -1.43
N GLU A 242 -18.56 -21.26 -2.14
CA GLU A 242 -19.16 -21.77 -3.37
C GLU A 242 -18.25 -21.58 -4.59
N ALA A 243 -17.62 -20.44 -4.73
CA ALA A 243 -16.91 -20.00 -5.94
C ALA A 243 -15.45 -19.58 -5.73
N GLY A 244 -14.96 -19.57 -4.50
CA GLY A 244 -13.57 -19.21 -4.17
C GLY A 244 -12.60 -20.39 -4.24
N PRO A 245 -11.28 -20.12 -4.28
CA PRO A 245 -10.25 -21.16 -4.32
C PRO A 245 -10.11 -21.86 -2.96
N PRO A 246 -9.69 -23.15 -2.95
CA PRO A 246 -9.38 -23.84 -1.71
C PRO A 246 -8.21 -23.15 -0.99
N GLY A 247 -8.27 -23.13 0.34
CA GLY A 247 -7.22 -22.48 1.15
C GLY A 247 -7.25 -20.95 1.10
N ALA A 248 -8.33 -20.33 0.63
CA ALA A 248 -8.49 -18.89 0.50
C ALA A 248 -8.19 -18.10 1.79
N SER A 249 -8.38 -18.73 2.97
CA SER A 249 -8.03 -18.14 4.28
C SER A 249 -6.54 -17.82 4.46
N SER A 250 -5.68 -18.29 3.55
CA SER A 250 -4.24 -17.99 3.52
C SER A 250 -3.86 -17.05 2.38
N ASN A 251 -4.80 -16.66 1.52
CA ASN A 251 -4.53 -15.83 0.36
C ASN A 251 -4.67 -14.35 0.69
N GLY A 252 -3.60 -13.61 0.51
CA GLY A 252 -3.55 -12.15 0.50
C GLY A 252 -3.48 -11.62 -0.95
N PHE A 253 -2.91 -10.42 -1.09
CA PHE A 253 -2.76 -9.78 -2.41
C PHE A 253 -1.94 -10.62 -3.38
N ASN A 254 -0.73 -11.03 -3.00
CA ASN A 254 0.21 -11.69 -3.91
C ASN A 254 -0.27 -13.08 -4.33
N GLU A 255 -0.90 -13.84 -3.43
CA GLU A 255 -1.45 -15.16 -3.72
C GLU A 255 -2.62 -15.06 -4.71
N ASN A 256 -3.53 -14.09 -4.52
CA ASN A 256 -4.64 -13.85 -5.44
C ASN A 256 -4.18 -13.31 -6.80
N LEU A 257 -3.16 -12.43 -6.84
CA LEU A 257 -2.52 -11.99 -8.07
C LEU A 257 -2.01 -13.19 -8.89
N ALA A 258 -1.27 -14.10 -8.25
CA ALA A 258 -0.76 -15.29 -8.91
C ALA A 258 -1.87 -16.21 -9.43
N LEU A 259 -2.95 -16.39 -8.67
CA LEU A 259 -4.12 -17.15 -9.10
C LEU A 259 -4.80 -16.50 -10.31
N PHE A 260 -4.95 -15.19 -10.33
CA PHE A 260 -5.55 -14.48 -11.45
C PHE A 260 -4.67 -14.53 -12.70
N GLN A 261 -3.38 -14.25 -12.57
CA GLN A 261 -2.40 -14.29 -13.67
C GLN A 261 -2.30 -15.67 -14.32
N THR A 262 -2.46 -16.74 -13.53
CA THR A 262 -2.46 -18.12 -14.05
C THR A 262 -3.82 -18.58 -14.58
N GLY A 263 -4.82 -17.69 -14.61
CA GLY A 263 -6.16 -17.96 -15.17
C GLY A 263 -7.08 -18.75 -14.25
N LYS A 264 -6.72 -18.93 -12.98
CA LYS A 264 -7.50 -19.70 -11.99
C LYS A 264 -8.61 -18.88 -11.32
N CYS A 265 -8.67 -17.56 -11.52
CA CYS A 265 -9.73 -16.68 -11.02
C CYS A 265 -10.56 -16.11 -12.16
N GLY A 266 -11.89 -16.16 -12.03
CA GLY A 266 -12.83 -15.49 -12.92
C GLY A 266 -12.94 -13.99 -12.63
N MET A 267 -12.99 -13.62 -11.35
CA MET A 267 -12.97 -12.24 -10.85
C MET A 267 -12.03 -12.11 -9.66
N TRP A 268 -11.45 -10.93 -9.54
CA TRP A 268 -10.67 -10.51 -8.38
C TRP A 268 -11.03 -9.07 -8.04
N ILE A 269 -11.51 -8.83 -6.82
CA ILE A 269 -11.83 -7.49 -6.34
C ILE A 269 -10.72 -7.10 -5.39
N ASP A 270 -9.85 -6.19 -5.82
CA ASP A 270 -8.66 -5.80 -5.08
C ASP A 270 -8.11 -4.47 -5.58
N ALA A 271 -6.95 -4.09 -5.09
CA ALA A 271 -6.23 -2.86 -5.36
C ALA A 271 -6.09 -2.57 -6.87
N THR A 272 -6.41 -1.36 -7.27
CA THR A 272 -6.33 -0.91 -8.67
C THR A 272 -4.93 -1.02 -9.27
N VAL A 273 -3.88 -0.98 -8.44
CA VAL A 273 -2.49 -1.18 -8.86
C VAL A 273 -2.27 -2.54 -9.52
N ALA A 274 -3.05 -3.55 -9.16
CA ALA A 274 -2.94 -4.90 -9.72
C ALA A 274 -3.21 -4.94 -11.24
N ALA A 275 -3.90 -3.95 -11.80
CA ALA A 275 -4.26 -3.89 -13.21
C ALA A 275 -3.03 -3.99 -14.12
N SER A 276 -1.93 -3.33 -13.79
CA SER A 276 -0.68 -3.40 -14.55
C SER A 276 -0.11 -4.81 -14.61
N PHE A 277 -0.21 -5.56 -13.52
CA PHE A 277 0.34 -6.91 -13.40
C PHE A 277 -0.55 -7.96 -14.09
N VAL A 278 -1.88 -7.84 -13.97
CA VAL A 278 -2.80 -8.80 -14.60
C VAL A 278 -2.92 -8.62 -16.12
N THR A 279 -2.57 -7.43 -16.63
CA THR A 279 -2.54 -7.14 -18.07
C THR A 279 -1.15 -7.20 -18.69
N ASN A 280 -0.10 -7.49 -17.90
CA ASN A 280 1.25 -7.64 -18.43
C ASN A 280 1.42 -9.02 -19.10
N PRO A 281 1.62 -9.10 -20.42
CA PRO A 281 1.76 -10.38 -21.11
C PRO A 281 3.04 -11.15 -20.76
N LYS A 282 4.02 -10.52 -20.07
CA LYS A 282 5.21 -11.21 -19.58
C LYS A 282 4.90 -12.09 -18.36
N ASP A 283 3.91 -11.68 -17.55
CA ASP A 283 3.62 -12.29 -16.25
C ASP A 283 2.24 -12.95 -16.19
N SER A 284 1.29 -12.53 -17.03
CA SER A 284 -0.11 -12.98 -17.01
C SER A 284 -0.47 -13.80 -18.24
N GLN A 285 -0.96 -15.02 -18.03
CA GLN A 285 -1.48 -15.90 -19.08
C GLN A 285 -2.83 -15.44 -19.61
N VAL A 286 -3.46 -14.46 -18.98
CA VAL A 286 -4.80 -13.95 -19.28
C VAL A 286 -4.80 -12.46 -19.60
N ALA A 287 -3.64 -11.88 -19.88
CA ALA A 287 -3.43 -10.44 -20.03
C ALA A 287 -4.40 -9.77 -21.04
N ASP A 288 -4.71 -10.44 -22.16
CA ASP A 288 -5.61 -9.95 -23.22
C ASP A 288 -7.11 -10.16 -22.91
N LYS A 289 -7.42 -10.89 -21.82
CA LYS A 289 -8.79 -11.28 -21.43
C LYS A 289 -9.36 -10.48 -20.25
N VAL A 290 -8.57 -9.56 -19.71
CA VAL A 290 -8.96 -8.81 -18.50
C VAL A 290 -9.89 -7.65 -18.87
N GLY A 291 -10.97 -7.50 -18.10
CA GLY A 291 -11.83 -6.33 -18.05
C GLY A 291 -11.84 -5.72 -16.66
N PHE A 292 -12.33 -4.49 -16.57
CA PHE A 292 -12.36 -3.69 -15.33
C PHE A 292 -13.75 -3.11 -15.11
N ALA A 293 -14.18 -3.08 -13.85
CA ALA A 293 -15.40 -2.41 -13.42
C ALA A 293 -15.18 -1.79 -12.03
N LEU A 294 -16.02 -0.82 -11.66
CA LEU A 294 -16.01 -0.23 -10.34
C LEU A 294 -16.25 -1.30 -9.26
N ALA A 295 -15.72 -1.08 -8.05
CA ALA A 295 -16.05 -1.94 -6.92
C ALA A 295 -17.58 -2.01 -6.71
N PRO A 296 -18.13 -3.17 -6.31
CA PRO A 296 -19.57 -3.34 -6.21
C PRO A 296 -20.20 -2.54 -5.05
N ASP A 297 -21.50 -2.29 -5.16
CA ASP A 297 -22.31 -1.73 -4.07
C ASP A 297 -23.53 -2.62 -3.75
N LYS A 298 -24.25 -2.27 -2.70
CA LYS A 298 -25.51 -2.94 -2.29
C LYS A 298 -26.76 -2.11 -2.65
N GLY A 299 -26.62 -1.13 -3.54
CA GLY A 299 -27.70 -0.21 -3.90
C GLY A 299 -27.93 0.92 -2.88
N LEU A 300 -26.99 1.12 -1.96
CA LEU A 300 -27.06 2.14 -0.91
C LEU A 300 -26.27 3.42 -1.25
N GLY A 301 -25.70 3.49 -2.45
CA GLY A 301 -24.90 4.64 -2.90
C GLY A 301 -23.49 4.70 -2.29
N LYS A 302 -23.06 3.61 -1.63
CA LYS A 302 -21.68 3.42 -1.15
C LYS A 302 -21.11 2.17 -1.78
N ARG A 303 -19.90 2.30 -2.37
CA ARG A 303 -19.21 1.18 -3.00
C ARG A 303 -18.27 0.51 -2.05
N GLY A 304 -17.95 -0.76 -2.33
CA GLY A 304 -16.95 -1.53 -1.59
C GLY A 304 -15.51 -1.21 -2.01
N ASN A 305 -15.22 0.04 -2.33
CA ASN A 305 -13.87 0.49 -2.69
C ASN A 305 -13.19 1.23 -1.53
N TRP A 306 -11.86 1.22 -1.53
CA TRP A 306 -11.05 1.89 -0.52
C TRP A 306 -10.25 3.07 -1.07
N LEU A 307 -9.48 3.73 -0.24
CA LEU A 307 -8.46 4.70 -0.61
C LEU A 307 -7.19 4.41 0.16
N TRP A 308 -6.11 4.15 -0.56
CA TRP A 308 -4.81 3.89 0.02
C TRP A 308 -3.70 4.56 -0.79
N ALA A 309 -2.62 4.92 -0.14
CA ALA A 309 -1.36 5.22 -0.80
C ALA A 309 -0.22 4.54 -0.04
N TRP A 310 0.51 3.68 -0.72
CA TRP A 310 1.82 3.29 -0.24
C TRP A 310 2.77 4.44 -0.47
N SER A 311 3.41 4.89 0.58
CA SER A 311 4.17 6.13 0.61
C SER A 311 5.50 5.92 1.31
N LEU A 312 6.48 6.71 0.93
CA LEU A 312 7.80 6.72 1.56
C LEU A 312 7.85 7.83 2.60
N ALA A 313 8.27 7.48 3.81
CA ALA A 313 8.38 8.38 4.94
C ALA A 313 9.73 8.22 5.65
N ILE A 314 10.15 9.25 6.38
CA ILE A 314 11.40 9.28 7.13
C ILE A 314 11.06 9.21 8.62
N PRO A 315 11.54 8.19 9.37
CA PRO A 315 11.37 8.15 10.82
C PRO A 315 12.20 9.25 11.47
N ALA A 316 11.62 9.94 12.47
CA ALA A 316 12.31 11.03 13.19
C ALA A 316 13.58 10.57 13.95
N GLY A 317 13.83 9.26 14.06
CA GLY A 317 15.02 8.69 14.68
C GLY A 317 16.24 8.55 13.77
N THR A 318 16.09 8.72 12.45
CA THR A 318 17.22 8.60 11.52
C THR A 318 18.27 9.70 11.73
N GLN A 319 19.52 9.36 11.46
CA GLN A 319 20.63 10.34 11.41
C GLN A 319 21.01 10.69 9.97
N LYS A 320 20.27 10.18 8.97
CA LYS A 320 20.57 10.30 7.53
C LYS A 320 19.42 10.98 6.77
N GLU A 321 18.80 11.97 7.40
CA GLU A 321 17.63 12.66 6.88
C GLU A 321 17.86 13.24 5.47
N ALA A 322 19.04 13.88 5.24
CA ALA A 322 19.35 14.48 3.94
C ALA A 322 19.43 13.44 2.81
N ALA A 323 20.09 12.29 3.05
CA ALA A 323 20.16 11.20 2.08
C ALA A 323 18.79 10.54 1.86
N ALA A 324 18.01 10.36 2.93
CA ALA A 324 16.65 9.83 2.87
C ALA A 324 15.71 10.75 2.04
N LYS A 325 15.80 12.08 2.23
CA LYS A 325 15.02 13.06 1.43
C LYS A 325 15.39 13.01 -0.05
N LYS A 326 16.67 12.94 -0.41
CA LYS A 326 17.10 12.78 -1.81
C LYS A 326 16.53 11.52 -2.45
N PHE A 327 16.50 10.41 -1.68
CA PHE A 327 15.91 9.16 -2.17
C PHE A 327 14.41 9.28 -2.40
N ILE A 328 13.67 9.85 -1.45
CA ILE A 328 12.21 10.04 -1.55
C ILE A 328 11.89 10.97 -2.72
N GLU A 329 12.61 12.08 -2.86
CA GLU A 329 12.46 13.00 -3.99
C GLU A 329 12.58 12.25 -5.32
N TRP A 330 13.65 11.48 -5.53
CA TRP A 330 13.84 10.67 -6.74
C TRP A 330 12.72 9.65 -6.92
N ALA A 331 12.45 8.85 -5.90
CA ALA A 331 11.55 7.69 -5.96
C ALA A 331 10.08 8.05 -6.21
N THR A 332 9.68 9.30 -5.94
CA THR A 332 8.29 9.77 -6.05
C THR A 332 8.14 10.98 -6.98
N SER A 333 9.19 11.29 -7.76
CA SER A 333 9.21 12.38 -8.73
C SER A 333 8.44 12.06 -10.03
N LYS A 334 8.19 13.08 -10.83
CA LYS A 334 7.70 12.92 -12.22
C LYS A 334 8.72 12.17 -13.09
N GLU A 335 10.02 12.47 -12.88
CA GLU A 335 11.12 11.83 -13.60
C GLU A 335 11.19 10.33 -13.32
N TYR A 336 10.84 9.88 -12.10
CA TYR A 336 10.75 8.45 -11.80
C TYR A 336 9.59 7.79 -12.58
N LEU A 337 8.44 8.45 -12.70
CA LEU A 337 7.32 7.94 -13.50
C LEU A 337 7.72 7.81 -14.98
N GLU A 338 8.43 8.80 -15.51
CA GLU A 338 8.96 8.77 -16.88
C GLU A 338 10.03 7.68 -17.06
N LEU A 339 10.89 7.47 -16.06
CA LEU A 339 11.87 6.38 -16.07
C LEU A 339 11.16 5.02 -16.17
N VAL A 340 10.14 4.78 -15.35
CA VAL A 340 9.36 3.54 -15.43
C VAL A 340 8.67 3.41 -16.80
N ALA A 341 8.11 4.49 -17.32
CA ALA A 341 7.48 4.49 -18.64
C ALA A 341 8.47 4.14 -19.77
N ALA A 342 9.70 4.63 -19.68
CA ALA A 342 10.76 4.36 -20.66
C ALA A 342 11.27 2.92 -20.59
N GLU A 343 11.47 2.38 -19.40
CA GLU A 343 12.04 1.05 -19.19
C GLU A 343 10.98 -0.08 -19.28
N GLU A 344 9.77 0.15 -18.80
CA GLU A 344 8.74 -0.87 -18.61
C GLU A 344 7.43 -0.58 -19.40
N GLY A 345 7.29 0.63 -19.94
CA GLY A 345 6.08 1.10 -20.62
C GLY A 345 5.05 1.75 -19.69
N TRP A 346 4.19 2.60 -20.26
CA TRP A 346 3.21 3.42 -19.52
C TRP A 346 2.23 2.61 -18.66
N ALA A 347 1.88 1.39 -19.05
CA ALA A 347 1.01 0.52 -18.25
C ALA A 347 1.62 0.09 -16.91
N ASN A 348 2.94 0.17 -16.77
CA ASN A 348 3.68 -0.20 -15.57
C ASN A 348 4.08 0.99 -14.68
N VAL A 349 3.69 2.20 -15.06
CA VAL A 349 3.93 3.40 -14.24
C VAL A 349 3.09 3.31 -12.97
N PRO A 350 3.68 3.54 -11.77
CA PRO A 350 2.94 3.53 -10.51
C PRO A 350 1.75 4.49 -10.54
N PRO A 351 0.51 4.01 -10.34
CA PRO A 351 -0.70 4.82 -10.49
C PRO A 351 -0.97 5.69 -9.27
N GLY A 352 -1.98 6.57 -9.38
CA GLY A 352 -2.63 7.22 -8.24
C GLY A 352 -1.77 8.24 -7.50
N THR A 353 -0.71 8.76 -8.12
CA THR A 353 0.20 9.68 -7.44
C THR A 353 -0.02 11.12 -7.83
N ARG A 354 -0.01 11.43 -9.14
CA ARG A 354 0.05 12.80 -9.66
C ARG A 354 -1.08 13.09 -10.65
N THR A 355 -1.63 14.29 -10.61
CA THR A 355 -2.62 14.77 -11.56
C THR A 355 -2.06 14.77 -12.98
N SER A 356 -0.83 15.25 -13.16
CA SER A 356 -0.16 15.31 -14.46
C SER A 356 0.03 13.93 -15.12
N LEU A 357 0.11 12.83 -14.35
CA LEU A 357 0.15 11.49 -14.90
C LEU A 357 -1.13 11.17 -15.69
N TYR A 358 -2.29 11.53 -15.14
CA TYR A 358 -3.60 11.29 -15.77
C TYR A 358 -3.91 12.27 -16.90
N GLU A 359 -3.20 13.38 -16.99
CA GLU A 359 -3.23 14.33 -18.11
C GLU A 359 -2.30 13.91 -19.25
N ASN A 360 -1.36 12.99 -19.00
CA ASN A 360 -0.41 12.52 -20.01
C ASN A 360 -1.14 11.71 -21.09
N PRO A 361 -1.04 12.09 -22.41
CA PRO A 361 -1.75 11.40 -23.48
C PRO A 361 -1.35 9.93 -23.69
N GLU A 362 -0.13 9.56 -23.32
CA GLU A 362 0.32 8.16 -23.42
C GLU A 362 -0.24 7.32 -22.28
N TYR A 363 -0.31 7.86 -21.06
CA TYR A 363 -0.93 7.17 -19.93
C TYR A 363 -2.45 7.02 -20.10
N GLN A 364 -3.11 8.01 -20.72
CA GLN A 364 -4.55 7.93 -21.04
C GLN A 364 -4.93 6.80 -21.99
N LYS A 365 -3.96 6.27 -22.76
CA LYS A 365 -4.18 5.08 -23.62
C LYS A 365 -4.17 3.77 -22.84
N VAL A 366 -3.70 3.77 -21.60
CA VAL A 366 -3.66 2.58 -20.73
C VAL A 366 -5.11 2.18 -20.38
N PRO A 367 -5.53 0.93 -20.65
CA PRO A 367 -6.94 0.54 -20.57
C PRO A 367 -7.61 0.72 -19.22
N PHE A 368 -6.84 0.69 -18.13
CA PHE A 368 -7.33 0.80 -16.76
C PHE A 368 -7.09 2.18 -16.12
N ALA A 369 -6.38 3.10 -16.77
CA ALA A 369 -5.99 4.39 -16.19
C ALA A 369 -7.21 5.18 -15.71
N LYS A 370 -8.23 5.33 -16.57
CA LYS A 370 -9.47 6.04 -16.21
C LYS A 370 -10.20 5.36 -15.05
N MET A 371 -10.37 4.03 -15.10
CA MET A 371 -11.06 3.28 -14.04
C MET A 371 -10.33 3.41 -12.69
N THR A 372 -9.00 3.39 -12.70
CA THR A 372 -8.18 3.63 -11.50
C THR A 372 -8.44 5.00 -10.90
N LEU A 373 -8.41 6.06 -11.73
CA LEU A 373 -8.67 7.43 -11.26
C LEU A 373 -10.11 7.60 -10.75
N ASP A 374 -11.09 7.06 -11.47
CA ASP A 374 -12.50 7.12 -11.07
C ASP A 374 -12.73 6.40 -9.73
N SER A 375 -12.09 5.25 -9.53
CA SER A 375 -12.15 4.49 -8.28
C SER A 375 -11.53 5.28 -7.11
N ILE A 376 -10.36 5.92 -7.31
CA ILE A 376 -9.71 6.76 -6.31
C ILE A 376 -10.61 7.95 -5.94
N ASN A 377 -11.13 8.66 -6.94
CA ASN A 377 -11.95 9.86 -6.73
C ASN A 377 -13.34 9.56 -6.13
N SER A 378 -13.83 8.33 -6.26
CA SER A 378 -15.11 7.90 -5.68
C SER A 378 -15.02 7.52 -4.20
N ALA A 379 -13.83 7.36 -3.65
CA ALA A 379 -13.62 7.04 -2.24
C ALA A 379 -13.85 8.28 -1.34
N ASP A 380 -14.59 8.11 -0.26
CA ASP A 380 -14.91 9.16 0.70
C ASP A 380 -14.49 8.76 2.13
N PRO A 381 -13.24 9.03 2.52
CA PRO A 381 -12.75 8.67 3.86
C PRO A 381 -13.45 9.41 5.01
N GLN A 382 -14.12 10.54 4.73
CA GLN A 382 -14.85 11.30 5.75
C GLN A 382 -16.26 10.74 5.99
N ASN A 383 -16.84 10.10 4.98
CA ASN A 383 -18.16 9.46 5.04
C ASN A 383 -18.08 8.06 4.43
N PRO A 384 -17.39 7.11 5.07
CA PRO A 384 -17.05 5.82 4.45
C PRO A 384 -18.26 4.90 4.28
N THR A 385 -19.32 5.08 5.04
CA THR A 385 -20.55 4.28 5.01
C THR A 385 -21.80 5.17 5.00
N VAL A 386 -22.98 4.56 5.00
CA VAL A 386 -24.28 5.26 4.90
C VAL A 386 -24.54 6.13 6.12
N ASP A 387 -24.39 5.55 7.31
CA ASP A 387 -24.60 6.26 8.57
C ASP A 387 -23.34 7.04 9.00
N PRO A 388 -23.50 8.16 9.72
CA PRO A 388 -22.37 8.89 10.27
C PRO A 388 -21.51 8.04 11.20
N VAL A 389 -20.20 8.30 11.16
CA VAL A 389 -19.19 7.63 12.00
C VAL A 389 -18.29 8.66 12.67
N PRO A 390 -17.69 8.34 13.84
CA PRO A 390 -16.82 9.26 14.57
C PRO A 390 -15.37 9.23 14.11
N TYR A 391 -15.06 8.52 13.02
CA TYR A 391 -13.72 8.27 12.52
C TYR A 391 -13.56 8.62 11.04
N VAL A 392 -12.32 8.75 10.60
CA VAL A 392 -11.90 8.87 9.20
C VAL A 392 -11.31 7.55 8.73
N GLY A 393 -11.45 7.25 7.43
CA GLY A 393 -10.91 6.07 6.78
C GLY A 393 -12.00 5.21 6.14
N VAL A 394 -11.70 4.56 5.03
CA VAL A 394 -12.64 3.67 4.32
C VAL A 394 -12.43 2.23 4.74
N GLN A 395 -11.22 1.69 4.50
CA GLN A 395 -10.85 0.30 4.82
C GLN A 395 -10.21 0.16 6.21
N PHE A 396 -10.10 1.25 6.94
CA PHE A 396 -9.56 1.30 8.29
C PHE A 396 -10.28 2.37 9.11
N VAL A 397 -10.06 2.37 10.40
CA VAL A 397 -10.45 3.43 11.33
C VAL A 397 -9.17 4.15 11.79
N ALA A 398 -9.06 5.46 11.53
CA ALA A 398 -7.84 6.23 11.79
C ALA A 398 -7.62 6.54 13.28
N ILE A 399 -7.50 5.50 14.10
CA ILE A 399 -7.14 5.55 15.52
C ILE A 399 -5.98 4.60 15.83
N PRO A 400 -5.14 4.88 16.82
CA PRO A 400 -3.97 4.05 17.14
C PRO A 400 -4.29 2.58 17.44
N GLU A 401 -5.45 2.30 18.02
CA GLU A 401 -5.89 0.97 18.43
C GLU A 401 -6.28 0.06 17.26
N PHE A 402 -6.59 0.66 16.11
CA PHE A 402 -7.19 -0.07 14.98
C PHE A 402 -6.29 -1.21 14.49
N GLN A 403 -5.00 -0.99 14.31
CA GLN A 403 -4.08 -1.99 13.76
C GLN A 403 -4.11 -3.29 14.55
N GLY A 404 -4.01 -3.20 15.89
CA GLY A 404 -4.05 -4.38 16.76
C GLY A 404 -5.43 -5.03 16.78
N MET A 405 -6.47 -4.23 16.96
CA MET A 405 -7.87 -4.66 17.01
C MET A 405 -8.30 -5.34 15.70
N ALA A 406 -8.06 -4.71 14.55
CA ALA A 406 -8.47 -5.24 13.26
C ALA A 406 -7.68 -6.50 12.86
N THR A 407 -6.44 -6.65 13.32
CA THR A 407 -5.69 -7.90 13.12
C THR A 407 -6.37 -9.07 13.84
N VAL A 408 -6.83 -8.88 15.08
CA VAL A 408 -7.54 -9.93 15.84
C VAL A 408 -8.92 -10.23 15.24
N VAL A 409 -9.66 -9.20 14.82
CA VAL A 409 -10.93 -9.36 14.08
C VAL A 409 -10.72 -10.13 12.78
N GLY A 410 -9.66 -9.78 12.03
CA GLY A 410 -9.28 -10.47 10.80
C GLY A 410 -8.96 -11.96 11.02
N GLN A 411 -8.35 -12.31 12.14
CA GLN A 411 -8.12 -13.71 12.51
C GLN A 411 -9.44 -14.48 12.71
N ALA A 412 -10.43 -13.89 13.37
CA ALA A 412 -11.74 -14.50 13.55
C ALA A 412 -12.47 -14.72 12.21
N PHE A 413 -12.43 -13.71 11.31
CA PHE A 413 -13.05 -13.82 9.99
C PHE A 413 -12.31 -14.80 9.06
N SER A 414 -10.99 -14.87 9.15
CA SER A 414 -10.20 -15.89 8.45
C SER A 414 -10.49 -17.31 8.96
N ALA A 415 -10.68 -17.46 10.29
CA ALA A 415 -11.09 -18.71 10.90
C ALA A 415 -12.51 -19.15 10.45
N ALA A 416 -13.43 -18.18 10.27
CA ALA A 416 -14.76 -18.44 9.71
C ALA A 416 -14.67 -18.91 8.26
N LEU A 417 -13.85 -18.27 7.43
CA LEU A 417 -13.60 -18.69 6.04
C LEU A 417 -12.97 -20.08 5.96
N ALA A 418 -12.11 -20.43 6.91
CA ALA A 418 -11.50 -21.76 7.02
C ALA A 418 -12.46 -22.83 7.56
N GLY A 419 -13.70 -22.47 7.94
CA GLY A 419 -14.70 -23.39 8.49
C GLY A 419 -14.45 -23.85 9.94
N SER A 420 -13.49 -23.21 10.65
CA SER A 420 -13.20 -23.51 12.07
C SER A 420 -14.05 -22.71 13.06
N MET A 421 -14.86 -21.76 12.56
CA MET A 421 -15.77 -20.91 13.30
C MET A 421 -16.99 -20.60 12.42
N ASP A 422 -18.16 -20.40 12.97
CA ASP A 422 -19.29 -19.88 12.21
C ASP A 422 -19.32 -18.35 12.18
N ALA A 423 -20.14 -17.77 11.28
CA ALA A 423 -20.22 -16.32 11.10
C ALA A 423 -20.65 -15.58 12.38
N ASP A 424 -21.63 -16.12 13.11
CA ASP A 424 -22.16 -15.48 14.33
C ASP A 424 -21.11 -15.49 15.45
N ALA A 425 -20.37 -16.58 15.61
CA ALA A 425 -19.25 -16.66 16.56
C ALA A 425 -18.12 -15.71 16.17
N ALA A 426 -17.81 -15.57 14.88
CA ALA A 426 -16.78 -14.63 14.40
C ALA A 426 -17.19 -13.17 14.66
N LEU A 427 -18.44 -12.80 14.41
CA LEU A 427 -18.97 -11.46 14.71
C LEU A 427 -19.01 -11.17 16.22
N ALA A 428 -19.40 -12.16 17.04
CA ALA A 428 -19.36 -12.03 18.49
C ALA A 428 -17.93 -11.84 19.02
N ALA A 429 -16.95 -12.54 18.46
CA ALA A 429 -15.53 -12.35 18.78
C ALA A 429 -15.02 -10.97 18.36
N ALA A 430 -15.43 -10.47 17.18
CA ALA A 430 -15.12 -9.14 16.70
C ALA A 430 -15.70 -8.06 17.64
N GLN A 431 -16.99 -8.17 17.99
CA GLN A 431 -17.68 -7.27 18.91
C GLN A 431 -16.96 -7.20 20.26
N ALA A 432 -16.69 -8.36 20.87
CA ALA A 432 -16.01 -8.43 22.17
C ALA A 432 -14.57 -7.88 22.14
N THR A 433 -13.86 -8.11 21.03
CA THR A 433 -12.51 -7.57 20.84
C THR A 433 -12.55 -6.07 20.76
N ALA A 434 -13.42 -5.50 19.92
CA ALA A 434 -13.54 -4.06 19.76
C ALA A 434 -13.98 -3.38 21.06
N GLU A 435 -14.97 -3.92 21.77
CA GLU A 435 -15.40 -3.39 23.07
C GLU A 435 -14.25 -3.35 24.09
N ARG A 436 -13.49 -4.43 24.19
CA ARG A 436 -12.37 -4.52 25.13
C ARG A 436 -11.30 -3.47 24.83
N GLU A 437 -10.88 -3.33 23.57
CA GLU A 437 -9.84 -2.37 23.19
C GLU A 437 -10.33 -0.92 23.33
N MET A 438 -11.59 -0.64 22.96
CA MET A 438 -12.15 0.71 23.09
C MET A 438 -12.37 1.11 24.58
N LYS A 439 -12.71 0.16 25.47
CA LYS A 439 -12.72 0.41 26.93
C LYS A 439 -11.32 0.69 27.46
N LYS A 440 -10.33 -0.11 27.05
CA LYS A 440 -8.94 0.06 27.46
C LYS A 440 -8.36 1.40 27.01
N ALA A 441 -8.72 1.87 25.83
CA ALA A 441 -8.31 3.15 25.25
C ALA A 441 -9.10 4.35 25.81
N GLY A 442 -10.19 4.11 26.56
CA GLY A 442 -10.99 5.17 27.19
C GLY A 442 -12.08 5.78 26.32
N TYR A 443 -12.36 5.24 25.15
CA TYR A 443 -13.49 5.67 24.31
C TYR A 443 -14.84 5.23 24.90
N LEU A 444 -14.86 4.06 25.57
CA LEU A 444 -16.03 3.53 26.26
C LEU A 444 -15.81 3.57 27.77
N LYS A 445 -16.93 3.82 28.53
CA LYS A 445 -16.93 3.81 30.01
C LYS A 445 -17.05 2.38 30.55
#